data_6b5d0a2a620aecaeff6bcac919d7def1
#
_entry.id   6b5d0a2a620aecaeff6bcac919d7def1
#
_cell.length_a   1.000
_cell.length_b   1.000
_cell.length_c   1.000
_cell.angle_alpha   90.00
_cell.angle_beta   90.00
_cell.angle_gamma   90.00
#
_symmetry.space_group_name_H-M   'P 1'
#
loop_
_entity.id
_entity.type
_entity.pdbx_description
1 polymer ?
#
loop_
_entity_poly.entity_id
_entity_poly.type
_entity_poly.pdbx_seq_one_letter_code
_entity_poly.pdbx_strand_id
1 'polypeptide(L)'
;MSKKRKPIVAVVGRPNVGKSTLFNHLAGEMISIVKDTPGITRDRIYADVTWLDHQFTLIDTGGIEPDSGDIILSQMREQAQIAIDSADVIIFLVDVKQGLVDADSKVADMLRRSAKPVLLVVNKVDNYAKQMLDVYEFYNLGIGEPIPISSANKTGIGDMLDEVVSHFDSMDDEIEEDDRPKIAIVGKPNVGKSSLVNKLIGENRVIVSDIAGTTRDAIDTEVKHNGKEYVFIDTAGLRRKKSVKEELEKFMIVRTVSAVERADVVVLMIDAEEGVTEQDAKIAGIAHERGKGMIIVVNKWDLIEKDDKTIYRFTEKVRQTLSFMPYAEMLFVSVKTGQRIVKLYETIDAVIENHAMRVQTGVLNEIMSEAVAMQQPPTDKGKRLKLYYITQVAVKPPTFVIFVNDKQLMHFSYTRYIENKIRDSFGFRGTPLKFIIRERSEKEQ
;
A
#
# COMPACT_ATOMS: atom_id res chain seq x y z
N MET A 1 19.33 -3.73 -7.56
CA MET A 1 18.97 -2.66 -6.64
C MET A 1 17.63 -3.06 -6.04
N SER A 2 17.58 -3.35 -4.75
CA SER A 2 16.34 -3.56 -4.01
C SER A 2 15.53 -2.26 -4.10
N LYS A 3 14.24 -2.36 -4.38
CA LYS A 3 13.39 -1.16 -4.47
C LYS A 3 13.10 -0.75 -3.02
N LYS A 4 13.69 0.37 -2.57
CA LYS A 4 13.41 0.94 -1.26
C LYS A 4 11.89 1.09 -1.09
N ARG A 5 11.39 0.81 0.10
CA ARG A 5 10.00 1.01 0.49
C ARG A 5 9.63 2.49 0.29
N LYS A 6 8.43 2.77 -0.21
CA LYS A 6 7.93 4.15 -0.25
C LYS A 6 7.61 4.61 1.17
N PRO A 7 8.16 5.75 1.64
CA PRO A 7 7.75 6.36 2.89
C PRO A 7 6.26 6.72 2.89
N ILE A 8 5.66 6.72 4.07
CA ILE A 8 4.27 7.10 4.28
C ILE A 8 4.24 8.42 5.03
N VAL A 9 3.55 9.42 4.47
CA VAL A 9 3.34 10.74 5.07
C VAL A 9 1.87 10.90 5.41
N ALA A 10 1.54 11.15 6.67
CA ALA A 10 0.16 11.36 7.11
C ALA A 10 -0.11 12.83 7.43
N VAL A 11 -1.25 13.34 7.01
CA VAL A 11 -1.72 14.69 7.35
C VAL A 11 -2.71 14.60 8.50
N VAL A 12 -2.40 15.25 9.63
CA VAL A 12 -3.22 15.30 10.86
C VAL A 12 -3.59 16.74 11.15
N GLY A 13 -4.75 16.98 11.74
CA GLY A 13 -5.17 18.30 12.14
C GLY A 13 -6.69 18.39 12.30
N ARG A 14 -7.17 19.48 12.88
CA ARG A 14 -8.61 19.71 13.11
C ARG A 14 -9.43 19.69 11.80
N PRO A 15 -10.75 19.51 11.88
CA PRO A 15 -11.63 19.82 10.77
C PRO A 15 -11.43 21.24 10.25
N ASN A 16 -11.57 21.45 8.95
CA ASN A 16 -11.52 22.76 8.29
C ASN A 16 -10.17 23.52 8.33
N VAL A 17 -9.08 22.93 8.80
CA VAL A 17 -7.73 23.55 8.71
C VAL A 17 -7.14 23.50 7.29
N GLY A 18 -7.79 22.75 6.36
CA GLY A 18 -7.40 22.68 4.96
C GLY A 18 -6.66 21.40 4.56
N LYS A 19 -6.77 20.30 5.34
CA LYS A 19 -6.14 18.99 5.02
C LYS A 19 -6.48 18.49 3.63
N SER A 20 -7.79 18.42 3.32
CA SER A 20 -8.25 17.94 2.02
C SER A 20 -7.88 18.88 0.86
N THR A 21 -7.75 20.19 1.12
CA THR A 21 -7.27 21.15 0.12
C THR A 21 -5.80 20.89 -0.20
N LEU A 22 -4.96 20.72 0.83
CA LEU A 22 -3.56 20.36 0.68
C LEU A 22 -3.42 19.01 -0.02
N PHE A 23 -4.14 18.00 0.43
CA PHE A 23 -4.13 16.66 -0.15
C PHE A 23 -4.51 16.69 -1.65
N ASN A 24 -5.63 17.33 -2.01
CA ASN A 24 -6.08 17.42 -3.40
C ASN A 24 -5.08 18.16 -4.29
N HIS A 25 -4.41 19.20 -3.75
CA HIS A 25 -3.38 19.90 -4.48
C HIS A 25 -2.18 18.99 -4.77
N LEU A 26 -1.64 18.33 -3.74
CA LEU A 26 -0.51 17.42 -3.88
C LEU A 26 -0.86 16.21 -4.77
N ALA A 27 -2.05 15.66 -4.58
CA ALA A 27 -2.56 14.57 -5.39
C ALA A 27 -2.86 14.97 -6.85
N GLY A 28 -3.24 16.23 -7.13
CA GLY A 28 -3.60 16.69 -8.47
C GLY A 28 -2.40 17.07 -9.35
N GLU A 29 -1.38 17.69 -8.79
CA GLU A 29 -0.25 18.23 -9.56
C GLU A 29 1.00 17.34 -9.58
N MET A 30 1.12 16.41 -8.61
CA MET A 30 2.33 15.63 -8.37
C MET A 30 2.13 14.12 -8.50
N ILE A 31 1.02 13.68 -9.11
CA ILE A 31 0.77 12.25 -9.36
C ILE A 31 1.70 11.75 -10.46
N SER A 32 2.52 10.72 -10.17
CA SER A 32 3.06 9.89 -11.23
C SER A 32 1.90 9.17 -11.91
N ILE A 33 1.83 9.26 -13.25
CA ILE A 33 0.74 8.72 -14.09
C ILE A 33 0.55 7.23 -13.77
N VAL A 34 -0.42 6.91 -12.92
CA VAL A 34 -0.89 5.54 -12.71
C VAL A 34 -2.03 5.31 -13.67
N LYS A 35 -1.92 4.28 -14.50
CA LYS A 35 -2.96 3.88 -15.46
C LYS A 35 -4.24 3.52 -14.69
N ASP A 36 -5.38 4.00 -15.15
CA ASP A 36 -6.69 3.61 -14.64
C ASP A 36 -6.86 2.09 -14.80
N THR A 37 -6.92 1.38 -13.69
CA THR A 37 -7.24 -0.05 -13.69
C THR A 37 -8.75 -0.18 -13.56
N PRO A 38 -9.46 -0.78 -14.53
CA PRO A 38 -10.91 -0.94 -14.45
C PRO A 38 -11.30 -1.76 -13.23
N GLY A 39 -12.25 -1.27 -12.43
CA GLY A 39 -12.77 -1.93 -11.23
C GLY A 39 -12.19 -1.45 -9.91
N ILE A 40 -11.22 -0.51 -9.91
CA ILE A 40 -10.68 0.09 -8.70
C ILE A 40 -11.21 1.52 -8.58
N THR A 41 -12.06 1.76 -7.56
CA THR A 41 -12.51 3.11 -7.21
C THR A 41 -11.41 3.81 -6.44
N ARG A 42 -10.97 4.98 -6.90
CA ARG A 42 -10.02 5.85 -6.17
C ARG A 42 -10.73 6.44 -4.97
N ASP A 43 -10.46 5.92 -3.79
CA ASP A 43 -10.78 6.62 -2.55
C ASP A 43 -9.80 7.79 -2.37
N ARG A 44 -10.32 8.98 -2.01
CA ARG A 44 -9.54 10.21 -1.78
C ARG A 44 -8.76 10.20 -0.45
N ILE A 45 -8.36 9.04 0.03
CA ILE A 45 -7.75 8.85 1.35
C ILE A 45 -6.24 8.76 1.25
N TYR A 46 -5.70 8.30 0.12
CA TYR A 46 -4.26 8.18 -0.13
C TYR A 46 -3.90 8.55 -1.56
N ALA A 47 -2.68 9.04 -1.75
CA ALA A 47 -2.14 9.37 -3.08
C ALA A 47 -0.63 9.15 -3.11
N ASP A 48 -0.12 8.74 -4.28
CA ASP A 48 1.32 8.72 -4.53
C ASP A 48 1.77 10.11 -4.96
N VAL A 49 2.71 10.67 -4.22
CA VAL A 49 3.32 11.96 -4.49
C VAL A 49 4.76 11.75 -4.93
N THR A 50 5.19 12.50 -5.94
CA THR A 50 6.59 12.58 -6.36
C THR A 50 7.06 14.01 -6.16
N TRP A 51 8.11 14.20 -5.38
CA TRP A 51 8.77 15.48 -5.18
C TRP A 51 10.27 15.31 -5.39
N LEU A 52 10.84 16.07 -6.30
CA LEU A 52 12.19 15.87 -6.78
C LEU A 52 12.40 14.37 -7.17
N ASP A 53 13.42 13.71 -6.64
CA ASP A 53 13.69 12.29 -6.89
C ASP A 53 13.05 11.34 -5.88
N HIS A 54 12.25 11.87 -4.93
CA HIS A 54 11.61 11.09 -3.87
C HIS A 54 10.15 10.76 -4.20
N GLN A 55 9.76 9.52 -3.92
CA GLN A 55 8.38 9.05 -4.03
C GLN A 55 7.87 8.61 -2.67
N PHE A 56 6.69 9.08 -2.27
CA PHE A 56 6.05 8.70 -1.02
C PHE A 56 4.54 8.56 -1.16
N THR A 57 3.91 7.88 -0.20
CA THR A 57 2.46 7.76 -0.12
C THR A 57 1.93 8.78 0.87
N LEU A 58 1.13 9.73 0.40
CA LEU A 58 0.42 10.70 1.23
C LEU A 58 -0.92 10.13 1.69
N ILE A 59 -1.26 10.28 2.96
CA ILE A 59 -2.53 9.83 3.55
C ILE A 59 -3.25 11.03 4.16
N ASP A 60 -4.53 11.25 3.76
CA ASP A 60 -5.44 12.20 4.42
C ASP A 60 -6.21 11.51 5.55
N THR A 61 -5.85 11.79 6.80
CA THR A 61 -6.58 11.29 7.95
C THR A 61 -7.87 12.08 8.23
N GLY A 62 -8.08 13.20 7.53
CA GLY A 62 -9.15 14.17 7.79
C GLY A 62 -10.45 13.99 7.02
N GLY A 63 -10.50 13.05 6.06
CA GLY A 63 -11.73 12.77 5.29
C GLY A 63 -12.88 12.19 6.11
N ILE A 64 -12.81 12.28 7.44
CA ILE A 64 -13.73 11.68 8.42
C ILE A 64 -14.33 12.80 9.25
N GLU A 65 -15.37 13.42 8.73
CA GLU A 65 -16.11 14.45 9.48
C GLU A 65 -17.28 13.83 10.25
N PRO A 66 -17.43 14.15 11.55
CA PRO A 66 -18.59 13.79 12.35
C PRO A 66 -19.63 14.90 12.41
N ASP A 67 -20.87 14.50 12.59
CA ASP A 67 -22.02 15.40 12.67
C ASP A 67 -22.24 16.09 14.04
N SER A 68 -21.34 15.95 15.04
CA SER A 68 -21.54 16.53 16.38
C SER A 68 -20.27 16.97 17.11
N GLY A 69 -20.33 18.13 17.79
CA GLY A 69 -19.19 18.86 18.37
C GLY A 69 -18.39 18.16 19.50
N ASP A 70 -18.99 17.31 20.33
CA ASP A 70 -18.31 16.62 21.43
C ASP A 70 -17.42 15.45 20.96
N ILE A 71 -17.57 15.04 19.71
CA ILE A 71 -16.85 13.93 19.07
C ILE A 71 -15.52 14.40 18.45
N ILE A 72 -15.34 15.71 18.19
CA ILE A 72 -14.18 16.25 17.46
C ILE A 72 -12.85 15.89 18.12
N LEU A 73 -12.72 16.06 19.43
CA LEU A 73 -11.47 15.80 20.12
C LEU A 73 -11.11 14.31 20.16
N SER A 74 -12.11 13.42 20.35
CA SER A 74 -11.87 11.97 20.34
C SER A 74 -11.39 11.50 18.97
N GLN A 75 -11.94 12.04 17.92
CA GLN A 75 -11.58 11.70 16.55
C GLN A 75 -10.22 12.27 16.13
N MET A 76 -9.89 13.50 16.54
CA MET A 76 -8.56 14.04 16.33
C MET A 76 -7.49 13.18 17.02
N ARG A 77 -7.78 12.69 18.22
CA ARG A 77 -6.88 11.75 18.93
C ARG A 77 -6.73 10.44 18.18
N GLU A 78 -7.83 9.92 17.66
CA GLU A 78 -7.82 8.69 16.87
C GLU A 78 -7.06 8.87 15.56
N GLN A 79 -7.28 9.98 14.84
CA GLN A 79 -6.51 10.35 13.64
C GLN A 79 -5.01 10.47 13.94
N ALA A 80 -4.64 11.15 15.04
CA ALA A 80 -3.26 11.27 15.47
C ALA A 80 -2.65 9.90 15.81
N GLN A 81 -3.39 9.03 16.50
CA GLN A 81 -2.92 7.69 16.82
C GLN A 81 -2.70 6.85 15.56
N ILE A 82 -3.59 6.90 14.59
CA ILE A 82 -3.43 6.19 13.32
C ILE A 82 -2.21 6.72 12.55
N ALA A 83 -2.01 8.03 12.50
CA ALA A 83 -0.84 8.63 11.88
C ALA A 83 0.45 8.17 12.58
N ILE A 84 0.47 8.16 13.92
CA ILE A 84 1.61 7.66 14.71
C ILE A 84 1.90 6.19 14.43
N ASP A 85 0.85 5.36 14.33
CA ASP A 85 0.99 3.92 14.11
C ASP A 85 1.41 3.58 12.66
N SER A 86 1.03 4.41 11.67
CA SER A 86 1.14 4.03 10.25
C SER A 86 2.10 4.89 9.42
N ALA A 87 2.38 6.13 9.79
CA ALA A 87 3.22 7.03 9.00
C ALA A 87 4.69 6.97 9.41
N ASP A 88 5.54 7.34 8.46
CA ASP A 88 6.97 7.55 8.68
C ASP A 88 7.25 9.02 9.04
N VAL A 89 6.50 9.95 8.44
CA VAL A 89 6.52 11.39 8.71
C VAL A 89 5.08 11.88 8.90
N ILE A 90 4.87 12.79 9.85
CA ILE A 90 3.55 13.36 10.14
C ILE A 90 3.56 14.84 9.86
N ILE A 91 2.63 15.31 9.03
CA ILE A 91 2.33 16.73 8.83
C ILE A 91 1.20 17.09 9.80
N PHE A 92 1.50 17.89 10.81
CA PHE A 92 0.50 18.44 11.72
C PHE A 92 0.05 19.81 11.22
N LEU A 93 -1.16 19.86 10.64
CA LEU A 93 -1.71 21.04 9.99
C LEU A 93 -2.59 21.82 10.93
N VAL A 94 -2.29 23.11 11.12
CA VAL A 94 -3.04 24.08 11.94
C VAL A 94 -3.47 25.28 11.10
N ASP A 95 -4.38 26.12 11.61
CA ASP A 95 -4.99 27.24 10.89
C ASP A 95 -4.63 28.58 11.52
N VAL A 96 -3.86 29.43 10.83
CA VAL A 96 -3.44 30.75 11.32
C VAL A 96 -4.62 31.68 11.62
N LYS A 97 -5.72 31.56 10.86
CA LYS A 97 -6.88 32.46 11.04
C LYS A 97 -7.67 32.15 12.31
N GLN A 98 -7.61 30.92 12.79
CA GLN A 98 -8.29 30.52 14.03
C GLN A 98 -7.38 30.67 15.26
N GLY A 99 -6.08 30.82 15.04
CA GLY A 99 -5.09 30.82 16.09
C GLY A 99 -4.93 29.48 16.81
N LEU A 100 -4.18 29.47 17.89
CA LEU A 100 -3.93 28.31 18.73
C LEU A 100 -5.16 27.97 19.57
N VAL A 101 -5.59 26.71 19.54
CA VAL A 101 -6.72 26.22 20.35
C VAL A 101 -6.31 24.98 21.17
N ASP A 102 -7.05 24.72 22.28
CA ASP A 102 -6.80 23.60 23.18
C ASP A 102 -6.72 22.23 22.48
N ALA A 103 -7.51 22.06 21.43
CA ALA A 103 -7.52 20.82 20.66
C ALA A 103 -6.19 20.58 19.94
N ASP A 104 -5.56 21.64 19.39
CA ASP A 104 -4.23 21.55 18.77
C ASP A 104 -3.17 21.19 19.80
N SER A 105 -3.21 21.79 21.00
CA SER A 105 -2.28 21.49 22.09
C SER A 105 -2.36 20.02 22.54
N LYS A 106 -3.57 19.48 22.64
CA LYS A 106 -3.78 18.06 23.03
C LYS A 106 -3.24 17.07 21.99
N VAL A 107 -3.41 17.37 20.69
CA VAL A 107 -2.84 16.57 19.61
C VAL A 107 -1.32 16.73 19.57
N ALA A 108 -0.81 17.94 19.73
CA ALA A 108 0.61 18.22 19.82
C ALA A 108 1.29 17.39 20.93
N ASP A 109 0.64 17.27 22.10
CA ASP A 109 1.13 16.45 23.21
C ASP A 109 1.25 14.97 22.84
N MET A 110 0.32 14.43 22.06
CA MET A 110 0.39 13.04 21.57
C MET A 110 1.52 12.87 20.56
N LEU A 111 1.63 13.80 19.60
CA LEU A 111 2.64 13.77 18.55
C LEU A 111 4.06 13.91 19.12
N ARG A 112 4.28 14.77 20.12
CA ARG A 112 5.57 14.93 20.80
C ARG A 112 6.03 13.67 21.53
N ARG A 113 5.10 12.85 22.02
CA ARG A 113 5.41 11.57 22.69
C ARG A 113 5.68 10.45 21.70
N SER A 114 5.34 10.64 20.42
CA SER A 114 5.70 9.69 19.40
C SER A 114 7.18 9.86 19.03
N ALA A 115 7.84 8.78 18.66
CA ALA A 115 9.20 8.83 18.15
C ALA A 115 9.27 9.20 16.65
N LYS A 116 8.15 9.66 16.07
CA LYS A 116 8.04 9.96 14.63
C LYS A 116 8.43 11.41 14.35
N PRO A 117 9.06 11.71 13.23
CA PRO A 117 9.23 13.07 12.73
C PRO A 117 7.88 13.73 12.53
N VAL A 118 7.69 14.91 13.10
CA VAL A 118 6.46 15.71 13.00
C VAL A 118 6.80 17.10 12.49
N LEU A 119 6.21 17.49 11.37
CA LEU A 119 6.32 18.85 10.83
C LEU A 119 5.09 19.66 11.27
N LEU A 120 5.32 20.78 11.92
CA LEU A 120 4.26 21.74 12.26
C LEU A 120 4.02 22.65 11.06
N VAL A 121 2.87 22.52 10.42
CA VAL A 121 2.52 23.30 9.23
C VAL A 121 1.34 24.22 9.51
N VAL A 122 1.57 25.52 9.36
CA VAL A 122 0.58 26.56 9.60
C VAL A 122 -0.05 26.97 8.27
N ASN A 123 -1.31 26.60 8.07
CA ASN A 123 -2.03 26.83 6.83
C ASN A 123 -2.86 28.13 6.85
N LYS A 124 -3.33 28.52 5.68
CA LYS A 124 -4.13 29.73 5.40
C LYS A 124 -3.36 31.03 5.63
N VAL A 125 -2.02 30.97 5.52
CA VAL A 125 -1.15 32.16 5.51
C VAL A 125 -1.23 32.79 4.11
N ASP A 126 -2.36 33.48 3.84
CA ASP A 126 -2.65 34.08 2.54
C ASP A 126 -1.89 35.39 2.31
N ASN A 127 -1.46 36.02 3.39
CA ASN A 127 -0.63 37.24 3.36
C ASN A 127 0.53 37.10 4.36
N TYR A 128 1.68 36.64 3.83
CA TYR A 128 2.86 36.39 4.62
C TYR A 128 3.31 37.58 5.50
N ALA A 129 3.38 38.78 4.90
CA ALA A 129 3.83 39.99 5.61
C ALA A 129 2.96 40.38 6.81
N LYS A 130 1.66 40.09 6.78
CA LYS A 130 0.73 40.46 7.85
C LYS A 130 0.55 39.35 8.89
N GLN A 131 0.70 38.09 8.51
CA GLN A 131 0.31 36.95 9.34
C GLN A 131 1.51 36.23 10.01
N MET A 132 2.75 36.67 9.73
CA MET A 132 3.94 36.01 10.34
C MET A 132 3.96 36.11 11.86
N LEU A 133 3.48 37.19 12.44
CA LEU A 133 3.38 37.31 13.91
C LEU A 133 2.41 36.26 14.48
N ASP A 134 1.31 35.99 13.79
CA ASP A 134 0.34 34.97 14.20
C ASP A 134 0.89 33.54 14.02
N VAL A 135 1.76 33.33 13.02
CA VAL A 135 2.45 32.05 12.81
C VAL A 135 3.36 31.72 14.01
N TYR A 136 4.04 32.72 14.58
CA TYR A 136 4.94 32.50 15.71
C TYR A 136 4.22 32.04 16.99
N GLU A 137 2.91 32.27 17.13
CA GLU A 137 2.12 31.75 18.25
C GLU A 137 2.19 30.22 18.34
N PHE A 138 2.30 29.53 17.18
CA PHE A 138 2.32 28.08 17.10
C PHE A 138 3.63 27.43 17.61
N TYR A 139 4.70 28.19 17.87
CA TYR A 139 5.86 27.67 18.62
C TYR A 139 5.47 27.14 20.00
N ASN A 140 4.38 27.64 20.60
CA ASN A 140 3.86 27.18 21.88
C ASN A 140 3.42 25.71 21.86
N LEU A 141 3.23 25.11 20.66
CA LEU A 141 2.96 23.67 20.52
C LEU A 141 4.18 22.80 20.81
N GLY A 142 5.41 23.34 20.75
CA GLY A 142 6.65 22.63 21.08
C GLY A 142 6.95 21.44 20.17
N ILE A 143 6.54 21.51 18.91
CA ILE A 143 6.80 20.45 17.90
C ILE A 143 8.02 20.78 17.03
N GLY A 144 8.36 22.04 16.90
CA GLY A 144 9.44 22.52 16.05
C GLY A 144 9.10 23.86 15.41
N GLU A 145 9.82 24.23 14.36
CA GLU A 145 9.61 25.45 13.62
C GLU A 145 8.29 25.36 12.81
N PRO A 146 7.37 26.31 12.95
CA PRO A 146 6.14 26.33 12.18
C PRO A 146 6.41 26.74 10.74
N ILE A 147 6.04 25.89 9.78
CA ILE A 147 6.16 26.12 8.34
C ILE A 147 4.90 26.79 7.81
N PRO A 148 4.95 28.06 7.38
CA PRO A 148 3.79 28.77 6.90
C PRO A 148 3.47 28.38 5.45
N ILE A 149 2.20 27.98 5.18
CA ILE A 149 1.71 27.68 3.84
C ILE A 149 0.35 28.32 3.58
N SER A 150 0.01 28.46 2.31
CA SER A 150 -1.38 28.65 1.87
C SER A 150 -1.73 27.57 0.86
N SER A 151 -2.48 26.56 1.30
CA SER A 151 -2.94 25.46 0.42
C SER A 151 -3.86 26.00 -0.69
N ALA A 152 -4.62 27.09 -0.44
CA ALA A 152 -5.49 27.70 -1.43
C ALA A 152 -4.70 28.47 -2.50
N ASN A 153 -3.66 29.22 -2.10
CA ASN A 153 -2.83 30.02 -2.99
C ASN A 153 -1.59 29.29 -3.49
N LYS A 154 -1.37 28.04 -3.04
CA LYS A 154 -0.24 27.19 -3.42
C LYS A 154 1.14 27.77 -3.05
N THR A 155 1.22 28.52 -1.96
CA THR A 155 2.47 29.16 -1.50
C THR A 155 3.05 28.41 -0.30
N GLY A 156 4.40 28.32 -0.21
CA GLY A 156 5.12 27.65 0.87
C GLY A 156 5.08 26.11 0.81
N ILE A 157 4.42 25.53 -0.20
CA ILE A 157 4.26 24.06 -0.30
C ILE A 157 5.58 23.39 -0.70
N GLY A 158 6.39 24.05 -1.53
CA GLY A 158 7.72 23.53 -1.91
C GLY A 158 8.63 23.38 -0.70
N ASP A 159 8.75 24.42 0.13
CA ASP A 159 9.58 24.42 1.34
C ASP A 159 9.10 23.33 2.33
N MET A 160 7.78 23.18 2.47
CA MET A 160 7.21 22.10 3.28
C MET A 160 7.59 20.72 2.73
N LEU A 161 7.55 20.50 1.41
CA LEU A 161 7.90 19.23 0.80
C LEU A 161 9.40 18.95 0.87
N ASP A 162 10.25 19.97 0.75
CA ASP A 162 11.69 19.84 0.95
C ASP A 162 12.00 19.36 2.37
N GLU A 163 11.31 19.92 3.37
CA GLU A 163 11.44 19.46 4.75
C GLU A 163 10.90 18.03 4.95
N VAL A 164 9.78 17.66 4.33
CA VAL A 164 9.26 16.28 4.36
C VAL A 164 10.28 15.29 3.83
N VAL A 165 10.89 15.56 2.66
CA VAL A 165 11.81 14.62 2.02
C VAL A 165 13.17 14.57 2.75
N SER A 166 13.58 15.65 3.44
CA SER A 166 14.81 15.65 4.24
C SER A 166 14.80 14.56 5.34
N HIS A 167 13.62 14.22 5.85
CA HIS A 167 13.47 13.14 6.81
C HIS A 167 13.60 11.74 6.20
N PHE A 168 13.50 11.58 4.86
CA PHE A 168 13.62 10.27 4.23
C PHE A 168 15.08 9.80 4.16
N ASP A 169 16.03 10.72 3.96
CA ASP A 169 17.46 10.40 3.86
C ASP A 169 18.00 9.87 5.20
N SER A 170 17.55 10.44 6.32
CA SER A 170 17.92 9.95 7.65
C SER A 170 17.36 8.56 7.98
N MET A 171 16.28 8.16 7.30
CA MET A 171 15.69 6.82 7.45
C MET A 171 16.46 5.75 6.67
N ASP A 172 17.10 6.14 5.57
CA ASP A 172 17.87 5.24 4.73
C ASP A 172 19.18 4.76 5.38
N ASP A 173 19.81 5.61 6.19
CA ASP A 173 21.10 5.30 6.86
C ASP A 173 20.95 4.32 8.05
N GLU A 174 19.74 4.12 8.56
CA GLU A 174 19.46 3.29 9.72
C GLU A 174 18.83 1.92 9.38
N ILE A 175 18.52 1.62 8.11
CA ILE A 175 17.88 0.35 7.75
C ILE A 175 18.96 -0.71 7.56
N GLU A 176 19.22 -1.53 8.58
CA GLU A 176 19.72 -2.87 8.34
C GLU A 176 18.71 -3.57 7.41
N GLU A 177 19.17 -4.05 6.24
CA GLU A 177 18.32 -4.78 5.30
C GLU A 177 17.80 -6.05 5.99
N ASP A 178 16.59 -5.99 6.49
CA ASP A 178 15.89 -7.16 7.02
C ASP A 178 15.30 -7.95 5.84
N ASP A 179 16.05 -8.95 5.38
CA ASP A 179 15.69 -9.82 4.26
C ASP A 179 14.56 -10.81 4.58
N ARG A 180 14.07 -10.84 5.83
CA ARG A 180 12.98 -11.71 6.22
C ARG A 180 11.68 -11.33 5.50
N PRO A 181 10.94 -12.30 4.97
CA PRO A 181 9.67 -12.04 4.30
C PRO A 181 8.67 -11.32 5.21
N LYS A 182 8.12 -10.20 4.71
CA LYS A 182 7.13 -9.38 5.40
C LYS A 182 5.74 -9.66 4.87
N ILE A 183 4.82 -10.04 5.76
CA ILE A 183 3.48 -10.53 5.40
C ILE A 183 2.43 -9.66 6.06
N ALA A 184 1.55 -9.05 5.27
CA ALA A 184 0.37 -8.35 5.77
C ALA A 184 -0.88 -9.22 5.67
N ILE A 185 -1.67 -9.29 6.75
CA ILE A 185 -2.98 -9.94 6.76
C ILE A 185 -4.05 -8.85 6.74
N VAL A 186 -4.78 -8.75 5.64
CA VAL A 186 -5.76 -7.70 5.36
C VAL A 186 -7.15 -8.29 5.09
N GLY A 187 -8.18 -7.47 5.10
CA GLY A 187 -9.57 -7.88 4.87
C GLY A 187 -10.53 -7.15 5.81
N LYS A 188 -11.82 -7.32 5.58
CA LYS A 188 -12.89 -6.67 6.36
C LYS A 188 -12.85 -7.01 7.86
N PRO A 189 -13.54 -6.24 8.72
CA PRO A 189 -13.78 -6.63 10.11
C PRO A 189 -14.44 -8.01 10.19
N ASN A 190 -14.15 -8.77 11.25
CA ASN A 190 -14.77 -10.06 11.58
C ASN A 190 -14.55 -11.24 10.60
N VAL A 191 -13.75 -11.08 9.54
CA VAL A 191 -13.36 -12.20 8.65
C VAL A 191 -12.41 -13.22 9.31
N GLY A 192 -11.88 -12.92 10.50
CA GLY A 192 -11.04 -13.84 11.26
C GLY A 192 -9.53 -13.52 11.25
N LYS A 193 -9.10 -12.31 10.85
CA LYS A 193 -7.68 -11.90 10.81
C LYS A 193 -6.95 -12.14 12.13
N SER A 194 -7.47 -11.59 13.23
CA SER A 194 -6.87 -11.74 14.56
C SER A 194 -6.82 -13.22 15.01
N SER A 195 -7.83 -13.99 14.64
CA SER A 195 -7.86 -15.44 14.95
C SER A 195 -6.80 -16.19 14.14
N LEU A 196 -6.60 -15.82 12.87
CA LEU A 196 -5.55 -16.40 12.04
C LEU A 196 -4.17 -16.07 12.60
N VAL A 197 -3.88 -14.80 12.92
CA VAL A 197 -2.62 -14.36 13.53
C VAL A 197 -2.36 -15.13 14.82
N ASN A 198 -3.33 -15.23 15.72
CA ASN A 198 -3.20 -15.96 16.99
C ASN A 198 -2.93 -17.47 16.76
N LYS A 199 -3.55 -18.06 15.74
CA LYS A 199 -3.33 -19.47 15.39
C LYS A 199 -1.91 -19.68 14.85
N LEU A 200 -1.46 -18.83 13.93
CA LEU A 200 -0.11 -18.89 13.36
C LEU A 200 0.97 -18.71 14.43
N ILE A 201 0.75 -17.81 15.39
CA ILE A 201 1.67 -17.56 16.51
C ILE A 201 1.62 -18.73 17.53
N GLY A 202 0.43 -19.24 17.83
CA GLY A 202 0.25 -20.32 18.82
C GLY A 202 0.81 -21.67 18.38
N GLU A 203 0.88 -21.95 17.09
CA GLU A 203 1.44 -23.18 16.53
C GLU A 203 2.97 -23.11 16.32
N ASN A 204 3.57 -21.93 16.42
CA ASN A 204 4.98 -21.68 16.13
C ASN A 204 5.67 -21.01 17.32
N ARG A 205 7.00 -21.17 17.44
CA ARG A 205 7.79 -20.42 18.41
C ARG A 205 7.82 -18.95 18.01
N VAL A 206 7.16 -18.11 18.80
CA VAL A 206 7.34 -16.64 18.72
C VAL A 206 8.74 -16.35 19.24
N ILE A 207 9.58 -15.77 18.41
CA ILE A 207 10.82 -15.19 18.86
C ILE A 207 10.42 -13.82 19.44
N VAL A 208 10.18 -13.77 20.74
CA VAL A 208 10.12 -12.48 21.43
C VAL A 208 11.57 -12.04 21.54
N SER A 209 11.99 -11.13 20.67
CA SER A 209 13.28 -10.47 20.80
C SER A 209 13.17 -9.52 22.00
N ASP A 210 13.76 -9.90 23.14
CA ASP A 210 13.93 -9.02 24.31
C ASP A 210 15.01 -7.95 24.09
N ILE A 211 15.54 -7.83 22.88
CA ILE A 211 16.55 -6.83 22.52
C ILE A 211 15.79 -5.55 22.15
N ALA A 212 15.72 -4.64 23.10
CA ALA A 212 15.26 -3.28 22.86
C ALA A 212 16.12 -2.64 21.76
N GLY A 213 15.53 -2.43 20.57
CA GLY A 213 16.20 -1.77 19.43
C GLY A 213 16.17 -2.52 18.09
N THR A 214 15.75 -3.79 18.03
CA THR A 214 15.74 -4.57 16.77
C THR A 214 14.41 -4.59 16.03
N THR A 215 13.32 -4.17 16.68
CA THR A 215 12.01 -3.98 16.02
C THR A 215 11.59 -2.52 16.12
N ARG A 216 11.76 -1.77 15.04
CA ARG A 216 11.35 -0.36 14.94
C ARG A 216 9.85 -0.13 15.15
N ASP A 217 9.04 -1.15 14.95
CA ASP A 217 7.60 -1.06 15.14
C ASP A 217 7.16 -2.12 16.17
N ALA A 218 6.82 -1.72 17.38
CA ALA A 218 6.20 -2.55 18.43
C ALA A 218 4.89 -3.24 18.02
N ILE A 219 4.54 -3.16 16.74
CA ILE A 219 3.28 -3.55 16.13
C ILE A 219 3.42 -4.85 15.32
N ASP A 220 4.64 -5.23 14.92
CA ASP A 220 4.92 -6.41 14.11
C ASP A 220 5.20 -7.65 14.96
N THR A 221 5.02 -8.83 14.40
CA THR A 221 5.29 -10.09 15.09
C THR A 221 6.20 -10.99 14.26
N GLU A 222 7.32 -11.38 14.84
CA GLU A 222 8.23 -12.35 14.27
C GLU A 222 7.75 -13.77 14.56
N VAL A 223 7.71 -14.60 13.53
CA VAL A 223 7.26 -15.98 13.61
C VAL A 223 8.26 -16.90 12.92
N LYS A 224 8.67 -17.98 13.60
CA LYS A 224 9.52 -19.00 13.04
C LYS A 224 8.73 -20.28 12.76
N HIS A 225 8.70 -20.70 11.49
CA HIS A 225 8.04 -21.93 11.06
C HIS A 225 8.97 -22.76 10.19
N ASN A 226 9.17 -24.04 10.56
CA ASN A 226 10.04 -24.99 9.83
C ASN A 226 11.44 -24.45 9.49
N GLY A 227 12.04 -23.68 10.43
CA GLY A 227 13.38 -23.11 10.26
C GLY A 227 13.44 -21.81 9.45
N LYS A 228 12.34 -21.37 8.84
CA LYS A 228 12.21 -20.06 8.16
C LYS A 228 11.62 -19.01 9.11
N GLU A 229 12.04 -17.77 8.95
CA GLU A 229 11.58 -16.64 9.75
C GLU A 229 10.73 -15.70 8.90
N TYR A 230 9.63 -15.22 9.47
CA TYR A 230 8.66 -14.33 8.82
C TYR A 230 8.33 -13.16 9.75
N VAL A 231 8.03 -12.01 9.18
CA VAL A 231 7.54 -10.83 9.91
C VAL A 231 6.11 -10.56 9.51
N PHE A 232 5.18 -10.75 10.44
CA PHE A 232 3.77 -10.39 10.23
C PHE A 232 3.54 -8.93 10.63
N ILE A 233 3.13 -8.11 9.66
CA ILE A 233 2.97 -6.67 9.76
C ILE A 233 1.66 -6.31 10.48
N ASP A 234 1.69 -5.28 11.33
CA ASP A 234 0.53 -4.67 12.03
C ASP A 234 -0.32 -5.65 12.86
N THR A 235 0.33 -6.61 13.51
CA THR A 235 -0.39 -7.62 14.30
C THR A 235 -0.94 -7.06 15.62
N ALA A 236 -0.34 -6.02 16.21
CA ALA A 236 -0.84 -5.40 17.44
C ALA A 236 -2.15 -4.65 17.20
N GLY A 237 -2.35 -4.02 16.03
CA GLY A 237 -3.62 -3.46 15.62
C GLY A 237 -4.72 -4.53 15.53
N LEU A 238 -4.36 -5.75 15.15
CA LEU A 238 -5.26 -6.90 15.11
C LEU A 238 -5.56 -7.50 16.50
N ARG A 239 -4.66 -7.31 17.48
CA ARG A 239 -4.80 -7.85 18.86
C ARG A 239 -5.59 -6.94 19.81
N ARG A 240 -5.55 -5.61 19.64
CA ARG A 240 -6.23 -4.62 20.52
C ARG A 240 -7.75 -4.61 20.38
N LYS A 241 -8.40 -5.76 20.34
CA LYS A 241 -9.79 -5.99 19.99
C LYS A 241 -10.76 -5.78 21.17
N LYS A 242 -10.77 -4.66 21.90
CA LYS A 242 -11.80 -4.57 22.96
C LYS A 242 -12.57 -3.27 23.15
N SER A 243 -12.37 -2.19 22.41
CA SER A 243 -13.09 -0.95 22.77
C SER A 243 -13.56 -0.02 21.66
N VAL A 244 -13.47 -0.36 20.39
CA VAL A 244 -13.97 0.54 19.35
C VAL A 244 -15.09 -0.14 18.58
N LYS A 245 -16.32 0.25 18.92
CA LYS A 245 -17.50 0.08 18.06
C LYS A 245 -17.24 0.88 16.79
N GLU A 246 -17.39 0.21 15.63
CA GLU A 246 -17.35 0.82 14.30
C GLU A 246 -16.07 1.62 14.01
N GLU A 247 -14.96 0.93 13.78
CA GLU A 247 -13.86 1.56 13.03
C GLU A 247 -14.44 2.03 11.71
N LEU A 248 -14.47 3.34 11.51
CA LEU A 248 -14.89 3.95 10.24
C LEU A 248 -14.11 3.27 9.10
N GLU A 249 -14.81 2.89 8.03
CA GLU A 249 -14.26 2.17 6.87
C GLU A 249 -12.95 2.80 6.35
N LYS A 250 -12.84 4.12 6.42
CA LYS A 250 -11.68 4.90 6.03
C LYS A 250 -10.42 4.62 6.86
N PHE A 251 -10.55 4.42 8.18
CA PHE A 251 -9.42 4.05 9.04
C PHE A 251 -8.86 2.67 8.69
N MET A 252 -9.75 1.77 8.34
CA MET A 252 -9.34 0.44 7.91
C MET A 252 -8.55 0.51 6.60
N ILE A 253 -8.94 1.39 5.67
CA ILE A 253 -8.20 1.61 4.42
C ILE A 253 -6.80 2.16 4.71
N VAL A 254 -6.66 3.17 5.58
CA VAL A 254 -5.36 3.76 5.94
C VAL A 254 -4.42 2.69 6.53
N ARG A 255 -4.90 1.89 7.48
CA ARG A 255 -4.10 0.78 8.05
C ARG A 255 -3.76 -0.26 6.99
N THR A 256 -4.71 -0.58 6.10
CA THR A 256 -4.46 -1.50 4.99
C THR A 256 -3.36 -0.97 4.07
N VAL A 257 -3.40 0.30 3.68
CA VAL A 257 -2.37 0.92 2.84
C VAL A 257 -1.00 0.83 3.52
N SER A 258 -0.92 1.20 4.81
CA SER A 258 0.33 1.14 5.57
C SER A 258 0.87 -0.29 5.67
N ALA A 259 0.02 -1.27 6.00
CA ALA A 259 0.44 -2.66 6.08
C ALA A 259 0.90 -3.21 4.72
N VAL A 260 0.18 -2.88 3.65
CA VAL A 260 0.51 -3.30 2.27
C VAL A 260 1.82 -2.67 1.81
N GLU A 261 2.08 -1.38 2.08
CA GLU A 261 3.36 -0.75 1.69
C GLU A 261 4.57 -1.46 2.30
N ARG A 262 4.45 -1.91 3.54
CA ARG A 262 5.52 -2.57 4.29
C ARG A 262 5.69 -4.05 3.96
N ALA A 263 4.68 -4.70 3.37
CA ALA A 263 4.69 -6.13 3.08
C ALA A 263 5.35 -6.49 1.76
N ASP A 264 5.85 -7.73 1.65
CA ASP A 264 6.22 -8.40 0.40
C ASP A 264 5.02 -9.19 -0.15
N VAL A 265 4.28 -9.84 0.75
CA VAL A 265 3.11 -10.65 0.43
C VAL A 265 1.90 -10.19 1.25
N VAL A 266 0.77 -10.08 0.59
CA VAL A 266 -0.51 -9.71 1.19
C VAL A 266 -1.44 -10.91 1.19
N VAL A 267 -1.95 -11.25 2.37
CA VAL A 267 -2.96 -12.29 2.59
C VAL A 267 -4.31 -11.60 2.76
N LEU A 268 -5.14 -11.61 1.71
CA LEU A 268 -6.49 -11.08 1.74
C LEU A 268 -7.45 -12.13 2.31
N MET A 269 -8.02 -11.86 3.46
CA MET A 269 -9.02 -12.73 4.08
C MET A 269 -10.44 -12.35 3.67
N ILE A 270 -11.19 -13.34 3.17
CA ILE A 270 -12.60 -13.23 2.78
C ILE A 270 -13.44 -14.17 3.66
N ASP A 271 -14.62 -13.74 4.05
CA ASP A 271 -15.60 -14.56 4.75
C ASP A 271 -16.36 -15.44 3.75
N ALA A 272 -16.36 -16.76 3.96
CA ALA A 272 -17.04 -17.69 3.06
C ALA A 272 -18.56 -17.52 3.07
N GLU A 273 -19.16 -17.11 4.21
CA GLU A 273 -20.61 -16.92 4.33
C GLU A 273 -21.09 -15.67 3.59
N GLU A 274 -20.34 -14.56 3.68
CA GLU A 274 -20.66 -13.31 2.96
C GLU A 274 -20.26 -13.37 1.49
N GLY A 275 -19.23 -14.14 1.17
CA GLY A 275 -18.58 -14.13 -0.14
C GLY A 275 -17.72 -12.89 -0.37
N VAL A 276 -17.26 -12.73 -1.61
CA VAL A 276 -16.43 -11.57 -2.02
C VAL A 276 -17.31 -10.33 -2.20
N THR A 277 -16.85 -9.19 -1.70
CA THR A 277 -17.56 -7.90 -1.72
C THR A 277 -16.74 -6.81 -2.42
N GLU A 278 -17.37 -5.67 -2.69
CA GLU A 278 -16.68 -4.48 -3.24
C GLU A 278 -15.57 -3.97 -2.33
N GLN A 279 -15.75 -4.07 -1.01
CA GLN A 279 -14.73 -3.68 -0.03
C GLN A 279 -13.51 -4.60 -0.11
N ASP A 280 -13.70 -5.91 -0.31
CA ASP A 280 -12.60 -6.84 -0.53
C ASP A 280 -11.88 -6.53 -1.84
N ALA A 281 -12.61 -6.11 -2.89
CA ALA A 281 -12.03 -5.69 -4.16
C ALA A 281 -11.18 -4.40 -4.02
N LYS A 282 -11.63 -3.42 -3.22
CA LYS A 282 -10.84 -2.21 -2.92
C LYS A 282 -9.53 -2.55 -2.23
N ILE A 283 -9.57 -3.39 -1.20
CA ILE A 283 -8.38 -3.85 -0.46
C ILE A 283 -7.43 -4.60 -1.39
N ALA A 284 -7.97 -5.49 -2.21
CA ALA A 284 -7.22 -6.24 -3.21
C ALA A 284 -6.56 -5.32 -4.25
N GLY A 285 -7.28 -4.27 -4.67
CA GLY A 285 -6.80 -3.26 -5.61
C GLY A 285 -5.57 -2.53 -5.08
N ILE A 286 -5.57 -2.11 -3.82
CA ILE A 286 -4.42 -1.47 -3.17
C ILE A 286 -3.18 -2.36 -3.27
N ALA A 287 -3.30 -3.64 -2.92
CA ALA A 287 -2.18 -4.57 -2.97
C ALA A 287 -1.67 -4.83 -4.41
N HIS A 288 -2.59 -4.90 -5.38
CA HIS A 288 -2.27 -5.06 -6.80
C HIS A 288 -1.50 -3.86 -7.35
N GLU A 289 -1.97 -2.64 -7.09
CA GLU A 289 -1.31 -1.40 -7.53
C GLU A 289 0.08 -1.25 -6.95
N ARG A 290 0.26 -1.67 -5.68
CA ARG A 290 1.57 -1.69 -5.00
C ARG A 290 2.49 -2.80 -5.50
N GLY A 291 2.00 -3.68 -6.35
CA GLY A 291 2.79 -4.77 -6.94
C GLY A 291 3.19 -5.84 -5.93
N LYS A 292 2.37 -6.09 -4.91
CA LYS A 292 2.66 -7.08 -3.85
C LYS A 292 2.28 -8.49 -4.27
N GLY A 293 2.96 -9.51 -3.72
CA GLY A 293 2.50 -10.88 -3.82
C GLY A 293 1.12 -11.04 -3.16
N MET A 294 0.23 -11.87 -3.73
CA MET A 294 -1.17 -11.96 -3.31
C MET A 294 -1.63 -13.38 -3.07
N ILE A 295 -2.23 -13.58 -1.89
CA ILE A 295 -2.91 -14.82 -1.51
C ILE A 295 -4.32 -14.46 -1.05
N ILE A 296 -5.34 -15.08 -1.59
CA ILE A 296 -6.73 -14.95 -1.18
C ILE A 296 -7.05 -16.12 -0.25
N VAL A 297 -7.41 -15.83 0.99
CA VAL A 297 -7.79 -16.83 1.99
C VAL A 297 -9.28 -16.72 2.27
N VAL A 298 -10.04 -17.70 1.81
CA VAL A 298 -11.47 -17.84 2.10
C VAL A 298 -11.61 -18.59 3.41
N ASN A 299 -11.92 -17.85 4.47
CA ASN A 299 -12.05 -18.37 5.84
C ASN A 299 -13.50 -18.73 6.18
N LYS A 300 -13.69 -19.41 7.29
CA LYS A 300 -14.96 -19.97 7.77
C LYS A 300 -15.52 -21.03 6.81
N TRP A 301 -14.64 -21.72 6.10
CA TRP A 301 -15.04 -22.76 5.14
C TRP A 301 -15.77 -23.94 5.78
N ASP A 302 -15.67 -24.09 7.11
CA ASP A 302 -16.41 -25.08 7.89
C ASP A 302 -17.93 -24.82 7.96
N LEU A 303 -18.36 -23.56 7.77
CA LEU A 303 -19.77 -23.16 7.84
C LEU A 303 -20.54 -23.35 6.52
N ILE A 304 -19.83 -23.57 5.42
CA ILE A 304 -20.43 -23.70 4.09
C ILE A 304 -20.90 -25.14 3.85
N GLU A 305 -22.15 -25.31 3.43
CA GLU A 305 -22.64 -26.56 2.87
C GLU A 305 -21.93 -26.86 1.54
N LYS A 306 -21.39 -28.07 1.42
CA LYS A 306 -20.47 -28.42 0.34
C LYS A 306 -21.05 -29.51 -0.55
N ASP A 307 -21.05 -29.26 -1.84
CA ASP A 307 -21.14 -30.26 -2.91
C ASP A 307 -19.81 -30.28 -3.72
N ASP A 308 -19.73 -31.20 -4.67
CA ASP A 308 -18.52 -31.39 -5.50
C ASP A 308 -18.16 -30.14 -6.31
N LYS A 309 -19.10 -29.20 -6.54
CA LYS A 309 -18.92 -27.99 -7.34
C LYS A 309 -18.80 -26.72 -6.50
N THR A 310 -18.95 -26.79 -5.17
CA THR A 310 -18.97 -25.61 -4.29
C THR A 310 -17.68 -24.81 -4.39
N ILE A 311 -16.52 -25.46 -4.34
CA ILE A 311 -15.21 -24.79 -4.46
C ILE A 311 -15.10 -24.09 -5.84
N TYR A 312 -15.51 -24.78 -6.90
CA TYR A 312 -15.45 -24.25 -8.26
C TYR A 312 -16.31 -22.98 -8.41
N ARG A 313 -17.60 -23.04 -7.99
CA ARG A 313 -18.52 -21.90 -8.05
C ARG A 313 -18.01 -20.70 -7.23
N PHE A 314 -17.46 -20.97 -6.06
CA PHE A 314 -16.90 -19.91 -5.21
C PHE A 314 -15.68 -19.29 -5.85
N THR A 315 -14.76 -20.11 -6.37
CA THR A 315 -13.57 -19.66 -7.09
C THR A 315 -13.94 -18.78 -8.27
N GLU A 316 -14.91 -19.20 -9.07
CA GLU A 316 -15.37 -18.46 -10.23
C GLU A 316 -15.95 -17.09 -9.86
N LYS A 317 -16.78 -17.02 -8.80
CA LYS A 317 -17.33 -15.78 -8.29
C LYS A 317 -16.24 -14.82 -7.80
N VAL A 318 -15.23 -15.31 -7.07
CA VAL A 318 -14.09 -14.50 -6.62
C VAL A 318 -13.28 -14.01 -7.82
N ARG A 319 -13.01 -14.87 -8.81
CA ARG A 319 -12.29 -14.49 -10.03
C ARG A 319 -13.03 -13.46 -10.89
N GLN A 320 -14.36 -13.49 -10.93
CA GLN A 320 -15.16 -12.48 -11.61
C GLN A 320 -15.05 -11.12 -10.92
N THR A 321 -15.18 -11.07 -9.59
CA THR A 321 -15.08 -9.83 -8.81
C THR A 321 -13.67 -9.26 -8.81
N LEU A 322 -12.65 -10.13 -8.69
CA LEU A 322 -11.24 -9.76 -8.67
C LEU A 322 -10.57 -10.06 -10.02
N SER A 323 -11.23 -9.71 -11.13
CA SER A 323 -10.78 -10.02 -12.50
C SER A 323 -9.44 -9.37 -12.88
N PHE A 324 -9.04 -8.32 -12.18
CA PHE A 324 -7.75 -7.64 -12.37
C PHE A 324 -6.56 -8.40 -11.77
N MET A 325 -6.79 -9.43 -10.93
CA MET A 325 -5.72 -10.24 -10.33
C MET A 325 -5.93 -11.75 -10.52
N PRO A 326 -5.97 -12.25 -11.75
CA PRO A 326 -6.17 -13.68 -12.04
C PRO A 326 -5.02 -14.55 -11.51
N TYR A 327 -3.87 -13.95 -11.22
CA TYR A 327 -2.66 -14.62 -10.73
C TYR A 327 -2.70 -14.97 -9.24
N ALA A 328 -3.58 -14.34 -8.44
CA ALA A 328 -3.61 -14.54 -6.99
C ALA A 328 -3.91 -16.00 -6.63
N GLU A 329 -3.12 -16.58 -5.71
CA GLU A 329 -3.38 -17.92 -5.19
C GLU A 329 -4.59 -17.90 -4.25
N MET A 330 -5.38 -18.98 -4.26
CA MET A 330 -6.59 -19.06 -3.46
C MET A 330 -6.58 -20.29 -2.54
N LEU A 331 -6.84 -20.06 -1.25
CA LEU A 331 -6.93 -21.09 -0.23
C LEU A 331 -8.29 -21.05 0.48
N PHE A 332 -8.89 -22.20 0.69
CA PHE A 332 -10.12 -22.36 1.47
C PHE A 332 -9.76 -22.96 2.83
N VAL A 333 -9.94 -22.20 3.90
CA VAL A 333 -9.48 -22.57 5.25
C VAL A 333 -10.59 -22.45 6.29
N SER A 334 -10.39 -23.08 7.43
CA SER A 334 -11.13 -22.76 8.66
C SER A 334 -10.11 -22.49 9.76
N VAL A 335 -10.00 -21.26 10.16
CA VAL A 335 -9.14 -20.87 11.28
C VAL A 335 -9.64 -21.50 12.58
N LYS A 336 -10.98 -21.65 12.75
CA LYS A 336 -11.61 -22.24 13.93
C LYS A 336 -11.20 -23.72 14.12
N THR A 337 -11.23 -24.50 13.05
CA THR A 337 -10.91 -25.94 13.10
C THR A 337 -9.43 -26.24 12.84
N GLY A 338 -8.66 -25.26 12.35
CA GLY A 338 -7.27 -25.45 11.92
C GLY A 338 -7.12 -26.02 10.50
N GLN A 339 -8.23 -26.21 9.78
CA GLN A 339 -8.22 -26.84 8.47
C GLN A 339 -7.39 -26.05 7.46
N ARG A 340 -6.38 -26.68 6.86
CA ARG A 340 -5.50 -26.16 5.80
C ARG A 340 -4.66 -24.93 6.18
N ILE A 341 -4.49 -24.63 7.48
CA ILE A 341 -3.64 -23.49 7.91
C ILE A 341 -2.17 -23.73 7.56
N VAL A 342 -1.67 -24.96 7.72
CA VAL A 342 -0.28 -25.30 7.36
C VAL A 342 0.01 -25.00 5.88
N LYS A 343 -0.97 -25.24 5.00
CA LYS A 343 -0.83 -24.94 3.56
C LYS A 343 -0.63 -23.45 3.27
N LEU A 344 -1.03 -22.56 4.18
CA LEU A 344 -0.80 -21.12 4.02
C LEU A 344 0.69 -20.78 4.00
N TYR A 345 1.52 -21.40 4.86
CA TYR A 345 2.97 -21.17 4.85
C TYR A 345 3.62 -21.66 3.56
N GLU A 346 3.25 -22.84 3.08
CA GLU A 346 3.72 -23.36 1.79
C GLU A 346 3.36 -22.42 0.64
N THR A 347 2.15 -21.86 0.67
CA THR A 347 1.69 -20.91 -0.35
C THR A 347 2.42 -19.57 -0.24
N ILE A 348 2.66 -19.08 0.97
CA ILE A 348 3.46 -17.86 1.21
C ILE A 348 4.86 -18.03 0.63
N ASP A 349 5.52 -19.16 0.93
CA ASP A 349 6.86 -19.45 0.41
C ASP A 349 6.89 -19.48 -1.12
N ALA A 350 5.94 -20.16 -1.74
CA ALA A 350 5.84 -20.23 -3.20
C ALA A 350 5.62 -18.86 -3.83
N VAL A 351 4.79 -18.00 -3.21
CA VAL A 351 4.56 -16.63 -3.70
C VAL A 351 5.80 -15.77 -3.55
N ILE A 352 6.54 -15.89 -2.43
CA ILE A 352 7.80 -15.16 -2.20
C ILE A 352 8.84 -15.56 -3.25
N GLU A 353 9.01 -16.86 -3.51
CA GLU A 353 9.92 -17.38 -4.53
C GLU A 353 9.56 -16.85 -5.92
N ASN A 354 8.28 -16.92 -6.31
CA ASN A 354 7.81 -16.37 -7.58
C ASN A 354 8.00 -14.85 -7.67
N HIS A 355 7.79 -14.13 -6.56
CA HIS A 355 7.93 -12.68 -6.50
C HIS A 355 9.38 -12.22 -6.66
N ALA A 356 10.32 -13.02 -6.23
CA ALA A 356 11.76 -12.79 -6.36
C ALA A 356 12.38 -13.46 -7.61
N MET A 357 11.58 -14.20 -8.39
CA MET A 357 12.08 -14.98 -9.51
C MET A 357 12.71 -14.10 -10.59
N ARG A 358 13.88 -14.50 -11.07
CA ARG A 358 14.58 -13.86 -12.17
C ARG A 358 14.70 -14.82 -13.35
N VAL A 359 14.25 -14.34 -14.51
CA VAL A 359 14.32 -15.11 -15.76
C VAL A 359 15.42 -14.57 -16.65
N GLN A 360 16.15 -15.48 -17.30
CA GLN A 360 17.22 -15.10 -18.23
C GLN A 360 16.65 -14.43 -19.48
N THR A 361 17.32 -13.38 -19.94
CA THR A 361 16.88 -12.58 -21.10
C THR A 361 16.78 -13.42 -22.39
N GLY A 362 17.67 -14.37 -22.60
CA GLY A 362 17.62 -15.28 -23.76
C GLY A 362 16.31 -16.05 -23.83
N VAL A 363 15.93 -16.73 -22.74
CA VAL A 363 14.70 -17.52 -22.64
C VAL A 363 13.45 -16.64 -22.79
N LEU A 364 13.47 -15.43 -22.22
CA LEU A 364 12.36 -14.47 -22.41
C LEU A 364 12.17 -14.11 -23.89
N ASN A 365 13.25 -13.92 -24.64
CA ASN A 365 13.18 -13.56 -26.05
C ASN A 365 12.75 -14.73 -26.95
N GLU A 366 13.10 -15.96 -26.60
CA GLU A 366 12.57 -17.16 -27.27
C GLU A 366 11.05 -17.24 -27.10
N ILE A 367 10.53 -17.12 -25.89
CA ILE A 367 9.07 -17.14 -25.61
C ILE A 367 8.36 -15.98 -26.31
N MET A 368 8.96 -14.78 -26.30
CA MET A 368 8.38 -13.64 -27.02
C MET A 368 8.32 -13.90 -28.53
N SER A 369 9.37 -14.48 -29.11
CA SER A 369 9.40 -14.82 -30.54
C SER A 369 8.34 -15.86 -30.91
N GLU A 370 8.18 -16.89 -30.08
CA GLU A 370 7.12 -17.89 -30.23
C GLU A 370 5.72 -17.24 -30.11
N ALA A 371 5.52 -16.38 -29.12
CA ALA A 371 4.26 -15.66 -28.94
C ALA A 371 3.91 -14.80 -30.15
N VAL A 372 4.89 -14.06 -30.69
CA VAL A 372 4.70 -13.24 -31.91
C VAL A 372 4.39 -14.11 -33.13
N ALA A 373 5.01 -15.31 -33.24
CA ALA A 373 4.73 -16.25 -34.32
C ALA A 373 3.30 -16.84 -34.24
N MET A 374 2.83 -17.15 -33.02
CA MET A 374 1.49 -17.70 -32.79
C MET A 374 0.39 -16.65 -33.01
N GLN A 375 0.57 -15.45 -32.50
CA GLN A 375 -0.38 -14.36 -32.64
C GLN A 375 0.32 -13.10 -33.10
N GLN A 376 0.10 -12.74 -34.37
CA GLN A 376 0.75 -11.58 -34.96
C GLN A 376 0.38 -10.29 -34.21
N PRO A 377 1.35 -9.38 -34.02
CA PRO A 377 1.12 -8.10 -33.38
C PRO A 377 0.10 -7.24 -34.15
N PRO A 378 -0.66 -6.38 -33.44
CA PRO A 378 -1.67 -5.53 -34.01
C PRO A 378 -1.08 -4.55 -35.04
N THR A 379 -1.93 -4.15 -35.99
CA THR A 379 -1.64 -3.12 -37.00
C THR A 379 -2.65 -1.99 -36.84
N ASP A 380 -2.19 -0.74 -36.75
CA ASP A 380 -3.03 0.45 -36.78
C ASP A 380 -2.56 1.41 -37.85
N LYS A 381 -3.51 1.94 -38.66
CA LYS A 381 -3.25 2.90 -39.75
C LYS A 381 -2.08 2.51 -40.67
N GLY A 382 -1.97 1.22 -40.97
CA GLY A 382 -0.92 0.68 -41.84
C GLY A 382 0.42 0.47 -41.21
N LYS A 383 0.61 0.87 -39.93
CA LYS A 383 1.81 0.58 -39.13
C LYS A 383 1.58 -0.69 -38.33
N ARG A 384 2.50 -1.65 -38.43
CA ARG A 384 2.49 -2.87 -37.65
C ARG A 384 3.38 -2.72 -36.42
N LEU A 385 2.91 -3.16 -35.25
CA LEU A 385 3.70 -3.28 -34.04
C LEU A 385 4.84 -4.28 -34.29
N LYS A 386 6.08 -3.87 -33.97
CA LYS A 386 7.27 -4.74 -33.92
C LYS A 386 7.79 -4.79 -32.50
N LEU A 387 7.94 -6.00 -31.97
CA LEU A 387 8.63 -6.22 -30.70
C LEU A 387 10.07 -6.61 -31.01
N TYR A 388 11.04 -5.86 -30.47
CA TYR A 388 12.46 -6.07 -30.73
C TYR A 388 13.07 -7.05 -29.73
N TYR A 389 12.88 -6.80 -28.45
CA TYR A 389 13.33 -7.70 -27.38
C TYR A 389 12.63 -7.38 -26.06
N ILE A 390 12.72 -8.32 -25.13
CA ILE A 390 12.20 -8.20 -23.75
C ILE A 390 13.33 -8.52 -22.77
N THR A 391 13.36 -7.80 -21.65
CA THR A 391 14.28 -8.08 -20.55
C THR A 391 13.62 -7.83 -19.22
N GLN A 392 14.02 -8.59 -18.19
CA GLN A 392 13.57 -8.37 -16.82
C GLN A 392 14.53 -7.42 -16.11
N VAL A 393 14.04 -6.26 -15.68
CA VAL A 393 14.83 -5.19 -15.06
C VAL A 393 14.74 -5.19 -13.53
N ALA A 394 13.67 -5.75 -12.95
CA ALA A 394 13.48 -5.82 -11.50
C ALA A 394 12.74 -7.08 -11.08
N VAL A 395 12.85 -7.39 -9.78
CA VAL A 395 12.04 -8.36 -9.03
C VAL A 395 11.29 -7.64 -7.92
N LYS A 396 10.30 -8.26 -7.31
CA LYS A 396 9.48 -7.72 -6.20
C LYS A 396 8.82 -6.36 -6.52
N PRO A 397 7.95 -6.27 -7.56
CA PRO A 397 7.45 -7.33 -8.43
C PRO A 397 8.35 -7.56 -9.65
N PRO A 398 8.23 -8.75 -10.30
CA PRO A 398 8.88 -9.01 -11.57
C PRO A 398 8.47 -7.96 -12.60
N THR A 399 9.46 -7.20 -13.10
CA THR A 399 9.24 -6.06 -14.00
C THR A 399 9.99 -6.29 -15.30
N PHE A 400 9.25 -6.25 -16.40
CA PHE A 400 9.77 -6.48 -17.74
C PHE A 400 9.72 -5.21 -18.58
N VAL A 401 10.77 -4.97 -19.33
CA VAL A 401 10.81 -3.91 -20.36
C VAL A 401 10.71 -4.57 -21.72
N ILE A 402 9.72 -4.15 -22.48
CA ILE A 402 9.54 -4.58 -23.89
C ILE A 402 9.90 -3.40 -24.78
N PHE A 403 10.84 -3.62 -25.69
CA PHE A 403 11.25 -2.63 -26.67
C PHE A 403 10.49 -2.82 -27.97
N VAL A 404 9.85 -1.75 -28.41
CA VAL A 404 8.96 -1.74 -29.59
C VAL A 404 9.32 -0.60 -30.54
N ASN A 405 8.79 -0.66 -31.78
CA ASN A 405 8.93 0.42 -32.76
C ASN A 405 8.05 1.64 -32.46
N ASP A 406 6.89 1.42 -31.83
CA ASP A 406 5.93 2.49 -31.48
C ASP A 406 5.09 2.01 -30.29
N LYS A 407 5.17 2.73 -29.16
CA LYS A 407 4.45 2.36 -27.93
C LYS A 407 2.95 2.51 -28.03
N GLN A 408 2.46 3.39 -28.94
CA GLN A 408 1.02 3.60 -29.13
C GLN A 408 0.34 2.38 -29.76
N LEU A 409 1.11 1.56 -30.51
CA LEU A 409 0.63 0.32 -31.10
C LEU A 409 0.51 -0.83 -30.10
N MET A 410 1.15 -0.73 -28.92
CA MET A 410 1.12 -1.76 -27.88
C MET A 410 -0.18 -1.66 -27.07
N HIS A 411 -1.26 -2.17 -27.61
CA HIS A 411 -2.56 -2.22 -26.95
C HIS A 411 -2.54 -3.11 -25.72
N PHE A 412 -3.37 -2.78 -24.73
CA PHE A 412 -3.52 -3.54 -23.47
C PHE A 412 -3.77 -5.04 -23.72
N SER A 413 -4.61 -5.39 -24.69
CA SER A 413 -4.92 -6.79 -25.02
C SER A 413 -3.69 -7.60 -25.44
N TYR A 414 -2.78 -6.98 -26.20
CA TYR A 414 -1.56 -7.65 -26.63
C TYR A 414 -0.54 -7.76 -25.52
N THR A 415 -0.43 -6.74 -24.66
CA THR A 415 0.38 -6.82 -23.43
C THR A 415 -0.09 -7.98 -22.55
N ARG A 416 -1.41 -8.12 -22.37
CA ARG A 416 -2.01 -9.23 -21.61
C ARG A 416 -1.75 -10.60 -22.26
N TYR A 417 -1.76 -10.67 -23.58
CA TYR A 417 -1.39 -11.89 -24.28
C TYR A 417 0.07 -12.31 -23.99
N ILE A 418 1.02 -11.37 -24.08
CA ILE A 418 2.43 -11.62 -23.74
C ILE A 418 2.58 -12.01 -22.26
N GLU A 419 1.87 -11.32 -21.36
CA GLU A 419 1.84 -11.68 -19.93
C GLU A 419 1.40 -13.13 -19.72
N ASN A 420 0.31 -13.55 -20.35
CA ASN A 420 -0.19 -14.92 -20.25
C ASN A 420 0.86 -15.94 -20.74
N LYS A 421 1.55 -15.67 -21.85
CA LYS A 421 2.61 -16.54 -22.35
C LYS A 421 3.78 -16.68 -21.39
N ILE A 422 4.18 -15.57 -20.74
CA ILE A 422 5.22 -15.60 -19.70
C ILE A 422 4.75 -16.40 -18.48
N ARG A 423 3.48 -16.25 -18.07
CA ARG A 423 2.91 -17.01 -16.95
C ARG A 423 2.78 -18.50 -17.28
N ASP A 424 2.38 -18.85 -18.49
CA ASP A 424 2.28 -20.24 -18.94
C ASP A 424 3.64 -20.94 -18.89
N SER A 425 4.73 -20.21 -19.19
CA SER A 425 6.09 -20.75 -19.24
C SER A 425 6.79 -20.82 -17.87
N PHE A 426 6.57 -19.82 -17.01
CA PHE A 426 7.31 -19.69 -15.74
C PHE A 426 6.44 -19.80 -14.48
N GLY A 427 5.13 -19.80 -14.62
CA GLY A 427 4.18 -19.80 -13.51
C GLY A 427 3.89 -18.41 -12.97
N PHE A 428 4.79 -17.81 -12.21
CA PHE A 428 4.58 -16.51 -11.52
C PHE A 428 3.27 -16.46 -10.74
N ARG A 429 2.90 -17.57 -10.08
CA ARG A 429 1.69 -17.67 -9.29
C ARG A 429 1.78 -16.77 -8.06
N GLY A 430 0.67 -16.12 -7.72
CA GLY A 430 0.57 -15.22 -6.59
C GLY A 430 1.29 -13.89 -6.74
N THR A 431 1.92 -13.59 -7.89
CA THR A 431 2.65 -12.34 -8.08
C THR A 431 2.19 -11.58 -9.33
N PRO A 432 2.00 -10.24 -9.25
CA PRO A 432 1.73 -9.41 -10.41
C PRO A 432 2.99 -9.28 -11.27
N LEU A 433 2.79 -9.14 -12.59
CA LEU A 433 3.86 -8.81 -13.52
C LEU A 433 3.71 -7.36 -14.00
N LYS A 434 4.80 -6.61 -13.99
CA LYS A 434 4.82 -5.24 -14.44
C LYS A 434 5.51 -5.13 -15.81
N PHE A 435 4.84 -4.45 -16.75
CA PHE A 435 5.37 -4.24 -18.10
C PHE A 435 5.61 -2.76 -18.35
N ILE A 436 6.81 -2.44 -18.81
CA ILE A 436 7.22 -1.10 -19.24
C ILE A 436 7.49 -1.18 -20.75
N ILE A 437 6.75 -0.41 -21.53
CA ILE A 437 6.92 -0.36 -22.98
C ILE A 437 7.85 0.81 -23.31
N ARG A 438 8.94 0.53 -24.01
CA ARG A 438 9.89 1.53 -24.48
C ARG A 438 10.01 1.50 -25.99
N GLU A 439 10.07 2.68 -26.60
CA GLU A 439 10.41 2.81 -28.01
C GLU A 439 11.92 2.71 -28.18
N ARG A 440 12.33 1.96 -29.20
CA ARG A 440 13.72 1.96 -29.65
C ARG A 440 13.86 3.04 -30.74
N SER A 441 14.66 4.07 -30.48
CA SER A 441 15.00 5.05 -31.50
C SER A 441 15.91 4.38 -32.55
N GLU A 442 15.64 4.64 -33.86
CA GLU A 442 16.45 4.11 -34.98
C GLU A 442 17.92 4.66 -34.98
N LYS A 443 18.28 5.49 -34.02
CA LYS A 443 19.61 6.09 -33.91
C LYS A 443 20.66 5.29 -33.11
N GLU A 444 20.29 4.13 -32.59
CA GLU A 444 21.20 3.23 -31.87
C GLU A 444 21.51 1.94 -32.66
N GLN A 445 21.86 2.09 -33.91
CA GLN A 445 22.51 1.05 -34.72
C GLN A 445 24.02 1.26 -34.76
#